data_a91f848e187d6c9b9e46bdeae04db98b
#
_entry.id   a91f848e187d6c9b9e46bdeae04db98b
#
_cell.length_a   1.000
_cell.length_b   1.000
_cell.length_c   1.000
_cell.angle_alpha   90.00
_cell.angle_beta   90.00
_cell.angle_gamma   90.00
#
_symmetry.space_group_name_H-M   'P 1'
#
loop_
_entity.id
_entity.type
_entity.pdbx_description
1 polymer ?
#
loop_
_entity_poly.entity_id
_entity_poly.type
_entity_poly.pdbx_seq_one_letter_code
_entity_poly.pdbx_strand_id
1 'polypeptide(L)'
;MKKYFLYILTLLAFFYAGCDKPGPTELVYEDNLEVEIIGKDIDNEYYANGFDTTGVTEVVQNYASIITVSGIKLTRDGRTDNISTALTFLFDKTKPFRSPQGNIIGYNTIVPGIIKFNDLTARLTNYRVRFREAGVLIDTVLGKKYELFNINGRAFSDPFIFPYNSIISFLFNPFVGPSSGFDIITPKEITGNVKLVRLPNQNNIRAELTWQGENVNNFSIILGGVRNSNQQVFPFFRIRTKDDGSLVIPNSILKNIPRDRFNKISISFIRKYDKLTQLQNTELYVSSQSIHTIIVEIP
;
A
#
# COMPACT_ATOMS: atom_id res chain seq x y z
N MET A 1 10.61 -18.64 -57.17
CA MET A 1 9.67 -18.97 -56.10
C MET A 1 10.34 -19.31 -54.74
N LYS A 2 11.44 -20.09 -54.66
CA LYS A 2 12.10 -20.46 -53.41
C LYS A 2 12.68 -19.27 -52.58
N LYS A 3 13.13 -18.18 -53.24
CA LYS A 3 13.70 -17.02 -52.54
C LYS A 3 12.66 -16.17 -51.77
N TYR A 4 11.44 -16.04 -52.30
CA TYR A 4 10.36 -15.27 -51.63
C TYR A 4 9.77 -16.01 -50.46
N PHE A 5 9.81 -17.35 -50.45
CA PHE A 5 9.36 -18.16 -49.32
C PHE A 5 10.24 -17.98 -48.08
N LEU A 6 11.56 -17.80 -48.28
CA LEU A 6 12.50 -17.54 -47.20
C LEU A 6 12.26 -16.18 -46.54
N TYR A 7 11.94 -15.12 -47.31
CA TYR A 7 11.63 -13.80 -46.78
C TYR A 7 10.31 -13.75 -45.99
N ILE A 8 9.31 -14.50 -46.43
CA ILE A 8 8.04 -14.64 -45.70
C ILE A 8 8.24 -15.38 -44.37
N LEU A 9 9.06 -16.42 -44.36
CA LEU A 9 9.35 -17.19 -43.14
C LEU A 9 10.13 -16.36 -42.11
N THR A 10 11.09 -15.53 -42.53
CA THR A 10 11.82 -14.60 -41.65
C THR A 10 10.93 -13.48 -41.15
N LEU A 11 10.01 -12.95 -41.95
CA LEU A 11 9.06 -11.93 -41.52
C LEU A 11 8.07 -12.48 -40.46
N LEU A 12 7.61 -13.73 -40.64
CA LEU A 12 6.75 -14.40 -39.64
C LEU A 12 7.47 -14.64 -38.31
N ALA A 13 8.78 -14.92 -38.34
CA ALA A 13 9.56 -15.14 -37.11
C ALA A 13 9.68 -13.88 -36.22
N PHE A 14 9.63 -12.68 -36.84
CA PHE A 14 9.64 -11.42 -36.07
C PHE A 14 8.30 -11.11 -35.38
N PHE A 15 7.19 -11.68 -35.84
CA PHE A 15 5.89 -11.51 -35.16
C PHE A 15 5.74 -12.38 -33.89
N TYR A 16 6.58 -13.40 -33.71
CA TYR A 16 6.60 -14.22 -32.50
C TYR A 16 7.55 -13.71 -31.41
N ALA A 17 8.37 -12.70 -31.69
CA ALA A 17 9.07 -11.93 -30.66
C ALA A 17 8.08 -10.94 -30.02
N GLY A 18 6.96 -11.48 -29.54
CA GLY A 18 5.99 -10.71 -28.75
C GLY A 18 6.69 -10.22 -27.51
N CYS A 19 6.69 -8.90 -27.31
CA CYS A 19 7.01 -8.31 -26.01
C CYS A 19 6.23 -9.04 -24.94
N ASP A 20 6.92 -9.77 -24.09
CA ASP A 20 6.41 -10.20 -22.80
C ASP A 20 5.99 -8.92 -22.04
N LYS A 21 4.71 -8.56 -22.18
CA LYS A 21 4.12 -7.61 -21.25
C LYS A 21 4.24 -8.31 -19.90
N PRO A 22 4.96 -7.73 -18.92
CA PRO A 22 5.01 -8.32 -17.60
C PRO A 22 3.57 -8.47 -17.13
N GLY A 23 3.14 -9.71 -16.93
CA GLY A 23 1.83 -10.02 -16.36
C GLY A 23 1.68 -9.35 -14.99
N PRO A 24 0.48 -9.07 -14.53
CA PRO A 24 0.27 -8.56 -13.19
C PRO A 24 0.74 -9.62 -12.19
N THR A 25 1.70 -9.25 -11.35
CA THR A 25 2.21 -10.01 -10.18
C THR A 25 2.66 -11.44 -10.46
N GLU A 26 3.95 -11.65 -10.53
CA GLU A 26 4.55 -12.98 -10.51
C GLU A 26 4.55 -13.51 -9.07
N LEU A 27 3.82 -14.60 -8.80
CA LEU A 27 3.86 -15.32 -7.53
C LEU A 27 5.10 -16.22 -7.53
N VAL A 28 6.00 -15.95 -6.59
CA VAL A 28 7.15 -16.82 -6.34
C VAL A 28 6.80 -17.71 -5.15
N TYR A 29 6.64 -19.01 -5.39
CA TYR A 29 6.42 -19.99 -4.31
C TYR A 29 7.78 -20.45 -3.77
N GLU A 30 8.09 -20.08 -2.55
CA GLU A 30 9.17 -20.68 -1.76
C GLU A 30 8.59 -21.22 -0.46
N ASP A 31 8.73 -22.53 -0.25
CA ASP A 31 8.43 -23.23 1.01
C ASP A 31 7.10 -22.82 1.70
N ASN A 32 5.99 -22.85 0.96
CA ASN A 32 4.65 -22.46 1.44
C ASN A 32 4.41 -20.95 1.68
N LEU A 33 5.29 -20.07 1.22
CA LEU A 33 5.07 -18.61 1.28
C LEU A 33 4.44 -18.11 -0.03
N GLU A 34 3.31 -17.42 0.06
CA GLU A 34 2.76 -16.68 -1.06
C GLU A 34 3.43 -15.30 -1.12
N VAL A 35 4.37 -15.13 -2.06
CA VAL A 35 5.15 -13.90 -2.23
C VAL A 35 4.69 -13.18 -3.49
N GLU A 36 4.19 -11.97 -3.32
CA GLU A 36 3.77 -11.07 -4.39
C GLU A 36 4.82 -9.97 -4.59
N ILE A 37 5.32 -9.81 -5.81
CA ILE A 37 6.24 -8.71 -6.16
C ILE A 37 5.40 -7.46 -6.45
N ILE A 38 5.49 -6.44 -5.58
CA ILE A 38 4.73 -5.20 -5.71
C ILE A 38 5.54 -4.05 -6.29
N GLY A 39 6.86 -4.08 -6.15
CA GLY A 39 7.76 -3.07 -6.68
C GLY A 39 8.64 -3.62 -7.81
N LYS A 40 8.11 -3.66 -9.05
CA LYS A 40 8.87 -4.16 -10.21
C LYS A 40 9.81 -3.14 -10.83
N ASP A 41 9.51 -1.86 -10.71
CA ASP A 41 10.25 -0.81 -11.42
C ASP A 41 10.58 0.34 -10.48
N ILE A 42 11.85 0.39 -10.06
CA ILE A 42 12.37 1.44 -9.17
C ILE A 42 12.33 2.81 -9.87
N ASP A 43 12.30 2.84 -11.19
CA ASP A 43 12.32 4.06 -12.00
C ASP A 43 10.92 4.54 -12.42
N ASN A 44 9.89 3.66 -12.36
CA ASN A 44 8.47 3.98 -12.62
C ASN A 44 7.68 4.01 -11.31
N GLU A 45 7.98 4.98 -10.47
CA GLU A 45 7.36 5.11 -9.15
C GLU A 45 5.99 5.75 -9.23
N TYR A 46 4.94 4.99 -8.92
CA TYR A 46 3.64 5.53 -8.58
C TYR A 46 3.62 5.93 -7.11
N TYR A 47 3.71 7.21 -6.84
CA TYR A 47 3.57 7.76 -5.50
C TYR A 47 2.20 8.39 -5.31
N ALA A 48 1.26 7.66 -4.78
CA ALA A 48 0.14 8.28 -4.10
C ALA A 48 0.52 8.46 -2.63
N ASN A 49 0.95 9.66 -2.23
CA ASN A 49 1.21 10.06 -0.84
C ASN A 49 2.25 9.23 -0.04
N GLY A 50 3.37 8.85 -0.67
CA GLY A 50 4.39 8.06 0.01
C GLY A 50 4.07 6.57 0.05
N PHE A 51 4.82 5.80 0.85
CA PHE A 51 4.59 4.38 1.03
C PHE A 51 3.14 4.12 1.50
N ASP A 52 2.33 3.58 0.59
CA ASP A 52 0.94 3.29 0.88
C ASP A 52 0.81 1.95 1.61
N THR A 53 1.01 1.97 2.92
CA THR A 53 0.73 0.82 3.78
C THR A 53 -0.76 0.55 3.88
N THR A 54 -1.62 1.47 3.44
CA THR A 54 -3.07 1.34 3.53
C THR A 54 -3.65 0.46 2.42
N GLY A 55 -2.90 0.18 1.35
CA GLY A 55 -3.36 -0.58 0.19
C GLY A 55 -4.41 0.17 -0.64
N VAL A 56 -4.58 1.50 -0.44
CA VAL A 56 -5.54 2.32 -1.19
C VAL A 56 -5.20 2.33 -2.67
N THR A 57 -3.92 2.38 -3.02
CA THR A 57 -3.47 2.46 -4.41
C THR A 57 -3.93 1.27 -5.25
N GLU A 58 -4.02 0.08 -4.66
CA GLU A 58 -4.46 -1.14 -5.37
C GLU A 58 -5.97 -1.16 -5.65
N VAL A 59 -6.76 -0.52 -4.79
CA VAL A 59 -8.23 -0.57 -4.87
C VAL A 59 -8.86 0.63 -5.55
N VAL A 60 -8.11 1.74 -5.76
CA VAL A 60 -8.61 2.98 -6.38
C VAL A 60 -9.24 2.76 -7.76
N GLN A 61 -8.72 1.83 -8.55
CA GLN A 61 -9.25 1.57 -9.89
C GLN A 61 -10.58 0.81 -9.84
N ASN A 62 -10.84 0.04 -8.80
CA ASN A 62 -11.95 -0.91 -8.73
C ASN A 62 -13.19 -0.32 -8.07
N TYR A 63 -13.04 0.58 -7.10
CA TYR A 63 -14.15 1.05 -6.27
C TYR A 63 -14.48 2.53 -6.50
N ALA A 64 -15.78 2.86 -6.41
CA ALA A 64 -16.24 4.24 -6.54
C ALA A 64 -15.91 5.08 -5.31
N SER A 65 -15.74 4.44 -4.16
CA SER A 65 -15.42 5.13 -2.91
C SER A 65 -14.57 4.24 -2.02
N ILE A 66 -13.67 4.84 -1.25
CA ILE A 66 -12.74 4.13 -0.36
C ILE A 66 -12.70 4.82 0.99
N ILE A 67 -12.84 4.05 2.05
CA ILE A 67 -12.53 4.46 3.42
C ILE A 67 -11.40 3.60 3.94
N THR A 68 -10.39 4.24 4.50
CA THR A 68 -9.29 3.55 5.19
C THR A 68 -9.06 4.18 6.55
N VAL A 69 -9.04 3.37 7.59
CA VAL A 69 -8.68 3.78 8.95
C VAL A 69 -7.51 2.93 9.43
N SER A 70 -6.47 3.56 9.98
CA SER A 70 -5.25 2.85 10.33
C SER A 70 -4.62 3.36 11.62
N GLY A 71 -4.22 2.41 12.47
CA GLY A 71 -3.29 2.63 13.56
C GLY A 71 -1.92 2.10 13.15
N ILE A 72 -0.91 2.97 13.13
CA ILE A 72 0.42 2.67 12.63
C ILE A 72 1.45 2.93 13.70
N LYS A 73 2.27 1.92 13.99
CA LYS A 73 3.53 2.07 14.74
C LYS A 73 4.68 2.11 13.74
N LEU A 74 5.53 3.11 13.84
CA LEU A 74 6.76 3.22 13.05
C LEU A 74 7.96 3.18 13.98
N THR A 75 8.68 2.07 13.99
CA THR A 75 9.90 1.90 14.78
C THR A 75 11.12 2.08 13.88
N ARG A 76 11.96 3.05 14.23
CA ARG A 76 13.23 3.33 13.56
C ARG A 76 14.27 3.84 14.57
N ASP A 77 15.48 3.39 14.47
CA ASP A 77 16.62 3.84 15.29
C ASP A 77 16.27 3.84 16.80
N GLY A 78 15.56 2.78 17.25
CA GLY A 78 15.13 2.59 18.65
C GLY A 78 13.97 3.48 19.13
N ARG A 79 13.38 4.30 18.26
CA ARG A 79 12.22 5.16 18.56
C ARG A 79 10.98 4.62 17.88
N THR A 80 9.83 4.75 18.53
CA THR A 80 8.52 4.39 17.97
C THR A 80 7.60 5.59 17.94
N ASP A 81 7.17 5.95 16.74
CA ASP A 81 6.11 6.94 16.50
C ASP A 81 4.78 6.20 16.34
N ASN A 82 3.72 6.66 17.02
CA ASN A 82 2.36 6.17 16.84
C ASN A 82 1.60 7.16 15.95
N ILE A 83 1.01 6.65 14.87
CA ILE A 83 0.28 7.43 13.88
C ILE A 83 -1.13 6.86 13.77
N SER A 84 -2.13 7.73 13.77
CA SER A 84 -3.52 7.37 13.53
C SER A 84 -4.03 8.11 12.30
N THR A 85 -4.65 7.40 11.37
CA THR A 85 -5.20 8.00 10.16
C THR A 85 -6.62 7.53 9.90
N ALA A 86 -7.47 8.43 9.37
CA ALA A 86 -8.73 8.09 8.78
C ALA A 86 -8.87 8.87 7.47
N LEU A 87 -9.01 8.15 6.36
CA LEU A 87 -9.04 8.69 5.01
C LEU A 87 -10.32 8.27 4.31
N THR A 88 -10.93 9.19 3.55
CA THR A 88 -12.02 8.86 2.63
C THR A 88 -11.79 9.51 1.28
N PHE A 89 -11.95 8.70 0.24
CA PHE A 89 -11.91 9.11 -1.16
C PHE A 89 -13.26 8.80 -1.79
N LEU A 90 -13.89 9.81 -2.38
CA LEU A 90 -15.12 9.67 -3.14
C LEU A 90 -14.81 10.05 -4.59
N PHE A 91 -14.75 9.06 -5.48
CA PHE A 91 -14.29 9.23 -6.85
C PHE A 91 -15.45 9.52 -7.81
N ASP A 92 -15.24 10.46 -8.72
CA ASP A 92 -16.06 10.63 -9.90
C ASP A 92 -15.56 9.69 -11.02
N LYS A 93 -16.13 8.50 -11.11
CA LYS A 93 -15.75 7.50 -12.12
C LYS A 93 -16.04 7.94 -13.56
N THR A 94 -16.81 9.01 -13.75
CA THR A 94 -17.06 9.59 -15.09
C THR A 94 -15.91 10.46 -15.56
N LYS A 95 -15.00 10.85 -14.66
CA LYS A 95 -13.85 11.72 -14.94
C LYS A 95 -12.51 11.03 -14.63
N PRO A 96 -12.09 10.04 -15.45
CA PRO A 96 -10.80 9.41 -15.28
C PRO A 96 -9.69 10.41 -15.59
N PHE A 97 -8.67 10.41 -14.73
CA PHE A 97 -7.41 11.09 -15.05
C PHE A 97 -6.52 10.13 -15.84
N ARG A 98 -6.09 10.57 -17.01
CA ARG A 98 -5.27 9.76 -17.91
C ARG A 98 -3.87 10.33 -18.02
N SER A 99 -2.91 9.44 -18.16
CA SER A 99 -1.55 9.81 -18.55
C SER A 99 -1.50 10.33 -19.98
N PRO A 100 -0.42 11.03 -20.38
CA PRO A 100 -0.19 11.40 -21.78
C PRO A 100 -0.28 10.23 -22.77
N GLN A 101 0.02 9.00 -22.32
CA GLN A 101 -0.10 7.76 -23.11
C GLN A 101 -1.52 7.17 -23.12
N GLY A 102 -2.49 7.81 -22.43
CA GLY A 102 -3.89 7.41 -22.40
C GLY A 102 -4.24 6.41 -21.27
N ASN A 103 -3.29 5.94 -20.47
CA ASN A 103 -3.54 5.03 -19.37
C ASN A 103 -4.32 5.73 -18.23
N ILE A 104 -5.30 5.06 -17.65
CA ILE A 104 -5.99 5.59 -16.46
C ILE A 104 -5.06 5.48 -15.26
N ILE A 105 -4.70 6.63 -14.68
CA ILE A 105 -3.86 6.75 -13.49
C ILE A 105 -4.71 6.85 -12.21
N GLY A 106 -5.93 7.36 -12.33
CA GLY A 106 -6.85 7.54 -11.21
C GLY A 106 -8.13 8.26 -11.64
N TYR A 107 -8.86 8.76 -10.67
CA TYR A 107 -10.11 9.49 -10.89
C TYR A 107 -10.10 10.77 -10.08
N ASN A 108 -10.76 11.81 -10.61
CA ASN A 108 -11.02 12.99 -9.81
C ASN A 108 -11.92 12.65 -8.62
N THR A 109 -11.75 13.37 -7.52
CA THR A 109 -12.58 13.21 -6.32
C THR A 109 -13.63 14.29 -6.23
N ILE A 110 -14.73 13.97 -5.55
CA ILE A 110 -15.84 14.87 -5.25
C ILE A 110 -15.97 15.08 -3.74
N VAL A 111 -16.62 16.19 -3.37
CA VAL A 111 -16.91 16.55 -1.98
C VAL A 111 -18.42 16.75 -1.84
N PRO A 112 -19.21 15.67 -1.68
CA PRO A 112 -20.67 15.77 -1.67
C PRO A 112 -21.27 16.05 -0.29
N GLY A 113 -20.46 16.21 0.76
CA GLY A 113 -20.96 16.41 2.13
C GLY A 113 -19.84 16.50 3.16
N ILE A 114 -20.19 16.24 4.42
CA ILE A 114 -19.30 16.23 5.57
C ILE A 114 -19.14 14.80 6.07
N ILE A 115 -17.90 14.40 6.38
CA ILE A 115 -17.57 13.08 6.92
C ILE A 115 -17.07 13.24 8.36
N LYS A 116 -17.54 12.33 9.25
CA LYS A 116 -17.06 12.23 10.62
C LYS A 116 -16.62 10.80 10.94
N PHE A 117 -15.62 10.70 11.82
CA PHE A 117 -15.18 9.47 12.46
C PHE A 117 -15.21 9.70 13.99
N ASN A 118 -16.00 8.91 14.74
CA ASN A 118 -16.22 9.11 16.19
C ASN A 118 -16.54 10.57 16.52
N ASP A 119 -17.49 11.19 15.82
CA ASP A 119 -17.89 12.60 15.94
C ASP A 119 -16.82 13.63 15.52
N LEU A 120 -15.60 13.23 15.23
CA LEU A 120 -14.56 14.12 14.72
C LEU A 120 -14.78 14.39 13.23
N THR A 121 -14.93 15.64 12.86
CA THR A 121 -15.10 16.06 11.47
C THR A 121 -13.77 15.95 10.72
N ALA A 122 -13.76 15.15 9.65
CA ALA A 122 -12.60 15.03 8.77
C ALA A 122 -12.40 16.31 7.96
N ARG A 123 -11.17 16.79 7.91
CA ARG A 123 -10.78 17.96 7.12
C ARG A 123 -10.58 17.58 5.66
N LEU A 124 -10.72 18.55 4.77
CA LEU A 124 -10.46 18.40 3.36
C LEU A 124 -9.01 18.75 3.05
N THR A 125 -8.27 17.78 2.52
CA THR A 125 -6.88 17.96 2.06
C THR A 125 -6.77 17.63 0.57
N ASN A 126 -5.71 18.08 -0.08
CA ASN A 126 -5.50 17.79 -1.49
C ASN A 126 -5.23 16.29 -1.70
N TYR A 127 -5.96 15.69 -2.63
CA TYR A 127 -5.62 14.38 -3.16
C TYR A 127 -4.61 14.57 -4.29
N ARG A 128 -3.35 14.24 -4.01
CA ARG A 128 -2.24 14.31 -4.97
C ARG A 128 -1.92 12.92 -5.49
N VAL A 129 -1.67 12.84 -6.79
CA VAL A 129 -1.12 11.66 -7.44
C VAL A 129 0.22 12.05 -8.06
N ARG A 130 1.24 11.25 -7.79
CA ARG A 130 2.57 11.43 -8.35
C ARG A 130 2.96 10.16 -9.08
N PHE A 131 3.38 10.31 -10.30
CA PHE A 131 3.82 9.17 -11.12
C PHE A 131 4.93 9.63 -12.06
N ARG A 132 5.72 8.67 -12.56
CA ARG A 132 6.75 8.93 -13.54
C ARG A 132 6.34 8.30 -14.86
N GLU A 133 6.44 9.04 -15.95
CA GLU A 133 6.14 8.58 -17.30
C GLU A 133 7.22 9.12 -18.24
N ALA A 134 7.78 8.24 -19.09
CA ALA A 134 8.90 8.58 -19.98
C ALA A 134 10.05 9.34 -19.30
N GLY A 135 10.37 8.98 -18.06
CA GLY A 135 11.42 9.62 -17.26
C GLY A 135 11.01 10.93 -16.58
N VAL A 136 9.84 11.49 -16.90
CA VAL A 136 9.33 12.75 -16.30
C VAL A 136 8.47 12.45 -15.10
N LEU A 137 8.78 13.10 -13.96
CA LEU A 137 7.95 13.04 -12.76
C LEU A 137 6.76 14.01 -12.91
N ILE A 138 5.56 13.47 -12.85
CA ILE A 138 4.30 14.22 -12.88
C ILE A 138 3.71 14.21 -11.47
N ASP A 139 3.43 15.40 -10.93
CA ASP A 139 2.76 15.61 -9.64
C ASP A 139 1.51 16.44 -9.89
N THR A 140 0.33 15.87 -9.64
CA THR A 140 -0.94 16.51 -9.93
C THR A 140 -1.94 16.34 -8.79
N VAL A 141 -2.92 17.26 -8.72
CA VAL A 141 -4.01 17.22 -7.74
C VAL A 141 -5.29 16.77 -8.44
N LEU A 142 -5.85 15.65 -8.01
CA LEU A 142 -7.10 15.08 -8.55
C LEU A 142 -8.34 15.46 -7.72
N GLY A 143 -8.24 16.48 -6.89
CA GLY A 143 -9.32 16.98 -6.06
C GLY A 143 -8.99 16.98 -4.58
N LYS A 144 -9.99 16.67 -3.74
CA LYS A 144 -9.89 16.65 -2.28
C LYS A 144 -10.17 15.26 -1.72
N LYS A 145 -9.51 14.92 -0.62
CA LYS A 145 -9.84 13.78 0.25
C LYS A 145 -10.25 14.27 1.62
N TYR A 146 -11.02 13.48 2.32
CA TYR A 146 -11.30 13.68 3.74
C TYR A 146 -10.21 13.01 4.56
N GLU A 147 -9.70 13.69 5.58
CA GLU A 147 -8.57 13.21 6.36
C GLU A 147 -8.67 13.61 7.83
N LEU A 148 -8.43 12.64 8.71
CA LEU A 148 -7.95 12.86 10.06
C LEU A 148 -6.55 12.23 10.17
N PHE A 149 -5.61 12.98 10.74
CA PHE A 149 -4.24 12.54 10.86
C PHE A 149 -3.66 12.97 12.20
N ASN A 150 -3.14 12.01 12.95
CA ASN A 150 -2.52 12.22 14.24
C ASN A 150 -1.15 11.54 14.29
N ILE A 151 -0.15 12.26 14.77
CA ILE A 151 1.12 11.69 15.23
C ILE A 151 1.27 12.10 16.70
N ASN A 152 1.35 11.12 17.58
CA ASN A 152 1.50 11.38 19.00
C ASN A 152 2.66 12.34 19.30
N GLY A 153 2.38 13.38 20.07
CA GLY A 153 3.38 14.38 20.50
C GLY A 153 3.66 15.49 19.50
N ARG A 154 2.91 15.60 18.39
CA ARG A 154 3.04 16.73 17.46
C ARG A 154 1.90 17.75 17.59
N ALA A 155 2.25 19.02 17.64
CA ALA A 155 1.34 20.13 17.91
C ALA A 155 0.22 20.36 16.87
N PHE A 156 0.36 19.82 15.66
CA PHE A 156 -0.60 20.00 14.55
C PHE A 156 -1.38 18.73 14.21
N SER A 157 -1.46 17.79 15.16
CA SER A 157 -2.21 16.54 15.00
C SER A 157 -3.69 16.77 15.29
N ASP A 158 -4.55 16.09 14.50
CA ASP A 158 -5.97 15.99 14.81
C ASP A 158 -6.15 15.17 16.12
N PRO A 159 -7.26 15.33 16.85
CA PRO A 159 -7.49 14.57 18.09
C PRO A 159 -7.85 13.09 17.86
N PHE A 160 -7.86 12.64 16.61
CA PHE A 160 -8.20 11.26 16.24
C PHE A 160 -7.12 10.28 16.72
N ILE A 161 -7.51 9.35 17.56
CA ILE A 161 -6.69 8.21 17.98
C ILE A 161 -7.35 6.93 17.50
N PHE A 162 -6.62 6.12 16.75
CA PHE A 162 -7.12 4.84 16.26
C PHE A 162 -7.37 3.88 17.43
N PRO A 163 -8.62 3.45 17.66
CA PRO A 163 -8.92 2.51 18.74
C PRO A 163 -8.68 1.08 18.26
N TYR A 164 -7.74 0.38 18.83
CA TYR A 164 -7.49 -1.03 18.51
C TYR A 164 -8.55 -1.94 19.17
N ASN A 165 -8.91 -3.05 18.50
CA ASN A 165 -9.86 -4.05 18.97
C ASN A 165 -11.20 -3.43 19.41
N SER A 166 -11.73 -2.52 18.62
CA SER A 166 -12.86 -1.68 18.95
C SER A 166 -13.70 -1.36 17.72
N ILE A 167 -14.46 -0.30 17.79
CA ILE A 167 -15.33 0.19 16.72
C ILE A 167 -15.06 1.68 16.49
N ILE A 168 -15.06 2.08 15.23
CA ILE A 168 -15.09 3.49 14.80
C ILE A 168 -16.44 3.73 14.14
N SER A 169 -17.20 4.68 14.64
CA SER A 169 -18.44 5.14 14.00
C SER A 169 -18.09 6.04 12.83
N PHE A 170 -18.56 5.69 11.64
CA PHE A 170 -18.47 6.52 10.44
C PHE A 170 -19.81 7.17 10.16
N LEU A 171 -19.83 8.47 9.90
CA LEU A 171 -21.04 9.24 9.55
C LEU A 171 -20.74 10.11 8.33
N PHE A 172 -21.62 10.01 7.34
CA PHE A 172 -21.65 10.87 6.17
C PHE A 172 -22.90 11.73 6.19
N ASN A 173 -22.73 13.05 6.21
CA ASN A 173 -23.78 14.05 6.10
C ASN A 173 -23.70 14.70 4.72
N PRO A 174 -24.49 14.27 3.73
CA PRO A 174 -24.47 14.88 2.41
C PRO A 174 -25.02 16.30 2.45
N PHE A 175 -24.62 17.12 1.48
CA PHE A 175 -25.22 18.46 1.32
C PHE A 175 -26.68 18.38 0.89
N VAL A 176 -27.08 17.30 0.24
CA VAL A 176 -28.46 17.03 -0.20
C VAL A 176 -28.82 15.58 0.12
N GLY A 177 -29.90 15.38 0.88
CA GLY A 177 -30.40 14.06 1.25
C GLY A 177 -30.14 13.67 2.70
N PRO A 178 -30.55 12.47 3.11
CA PRO A 178 -30.40 11.99 4.48
C PRO A 178 -28.98 11.60 4.82
N SER A 179 -28.61 11.76 6.08
CA SER A 179 -27.35 11.24 6.63
C SER A 179 -27.34 9.71 6.61
N SER A 180 -26.16 9.14 6.45
CA SER A 180 -25.93 7.70 6.50
C SER A 180 -24.64 7.38 7.25
N GLY A 181 -24.59 6.25 7.92
CA GLY A 181 -23.41 5.86 8.69
C GLY A 181 -23.41 4.36 8.97
N PHE A 182 -22.26 3.89 9.44
CA PHE A 182 -22.05 2.50 9.83
C PHE A 182 -20.81 2.40 10.73
N ASP A 183 -20.69 1.24 11.35
CA ASP A 183 -19.56 0.93 12.22
C ASP A 183 -18.43 0.23 11.45
N ILE A 184 -17.19 0.61 11.77
CA ILE A 184 -15.96 0.05 11.25
C ILE A 184 -15.28 -0.69 12.40
N ILE A 185 -15.19 -2.02 12.30
CA ILE A 185 -14.50 -2.86 13.28
C ILE A 185 -12.98 -2.67 13.07
N THR A 186 -12.24 -2.48 14.16
CA THR A 186 -10.78 -2.31 14.12
C THR A 186 -10.06 -3.56 14.63
N PRO A 187 -8.94 -3.94 13.99
CA PRO A 187 -8.16 -5.09 14.44
C PRO A 187 -7.43 -4.81 15.75
N LYS A 188 -7.03 -5.87 16.43
CA LYS A 188 -6.10 -5.79 17.57
C LYS A 188 -4.79 -5.18 17.13
N GLU A 189 -4.15 -4.47 18.07
CA GLU A 189 -2.84 -3.90 17.85
C GLU A 189 -1.82 -4.98 17.49
N ILE A 190 -1.01 -4.72 16.46
CA ILE A 190 0.11 -5.60 16.13
C ILE A 190 1.41 -4.98 16.60
N THR A 191 2.25 -5.82 17.25
CA THR A 191 3.62 -5.48 17.61
C THR A 191 4.51 -6.61 17.14
N GLY A 192 5.32 -6.34 16.12
CA GLY A 192 6.30 -7.29 15.61
C GLY A 192 7.70 -7.00 16.14
N ASN A 193 8.58 -7.97 15.94
CA ASN A 193 10.02 -7.86 16.16
C ASN A 193 10.76 -8.44 14.94
N VAL A 194 11.91 -7.85 14.60
CA VAL A 194 12.73 -8.21 13.44
C VAL A 194 14.15 -8.45 13.89
N LYS A 195 14.69 -9.61 13.55
CA LYS A 195 16.10 -9.95 13.74
C LYS A 195 16.72 -10.33 12.39
N LEU A 196 17.67 -9.53 11.92
CA LEU A 196 18.49 -9.89 10.76
C LEU A 196 19.67 -10.75 11.22
N VAL A 197 19.80 -11.92 10.61
CA VAL A 197 20.85 -12.89 10.93
C VAL A 197 21.76 -13.05 9.72
N ARG A 198 23.05 -12.77 9.90
CA ARG A 198 24.08 -13.03 8.89
C ARG A 198 24.37 -14.53 8.86
N LEU A 199 24.35 -15.12 7.69
CA LEU A 199 24.66 -16.54 7.52
C LEU A 199 26.20 -16.74 7.44
N PRO A 200 26.73 -17.85 8.03
CA PRO A 200 28.16 -18.18 7.93
C PRO A 200 28.58 -18.33 6.46
N ASN A 201 29.76 -17.86 6.15
CA ASN A 201 30.46 -18.01 4.85
C ASN A 201 29.88 -17.29 3.64
N GLN A 202 28.89 -16.43 3.80
CA GLN A 202 28.32 -15.65 2.68
C GLN A 202 27.85 -14.27 3.17
N ASN A 203 27.86 -13.27 2.30
CA ASN A 203 27.19 -11.98 2.52
C ASN A 203 25.65 -12.12 2.51
N ASN A 204 25.17 -13.28 2.89
CA ASN A 204 23.76 -13.63 2.90
C ASN A 204 23.14 -13.35 4.26
N ILE A 205 21.92 -12.86 4.26
CA ILE A 205 21.14 -12.57 5.46
C ILE A 205 19.80 -13.28 5.38
N ARG A 206 19.24 -13.65 6.51
CA ARG A 206 17.82 -14.01 6.65
C ARG A 206 17.18 -13.09 7.67
N ALA A 207 15.87 -12.89 7.58
CA ALA A 207 15.12 -12.17 8.59
C ALA A 207 14.26 -13.14 9.41
N GLU A 208 14.43 -13.12 10.71
CA GLU A 208 13.57 -13.83 11.67
C GLU A 208 12.58 -12.82 12.22
N LEU A 209 11.30 -13.07 11.98
CA LEU A 209 10.19 -12.22 12.36
C LEU A 209 9.38 -12.90 13.44
N THR A 210 8.98 -12.14 14.46
CA THR A 210 8.06 -12.63 15.51
C THR A 210 7.04 -11.56 15.84
N TRP A 211 5.81 -11.99 16.16
CA TRP A 211 4.72 -11.10 16.61
C TRP A 211 3.72 -11.88 17.47
N GLN A 212 2.79 -11.17 18.10
CA GLN A 212 1.68 -11.85 18.77
C GLN A 212 0.63 -12.25 17.72
N GLY A 213 0.49 -13.55 17.44
CA GLY A 213 -0.49 -14.10 16.52
C GLY A 213 -1.93 -13.99 17.07
N GLU A 214 -2.89 -13.74 16.16
CA GLU A 214 -4.33 -13.65 16.46
C GLU A 214 -5.18 -14.48 15.49
N ASN A 215 -4.53 -15.23 14.58
CA ASN A 215 -5.17 -16.06 13.58
C ASN A 215 -6.18 -15.32 12.69
N VAL A 216 -5.95 -14.05 12.37
CA VAL A 216 -6.79 -13.30 11.43
C VAL A 216 -6.54 -13.75 10.00
N ASN A 217 -7.60 -13.79 9.19
CA ASN A 217 -7.53 -14.28 7.82
C ASN A 217 -6.76 -13.36 6.85
N ASN A 218 -6.76 -12.05 7.12
CA ASN A 218 -6.11 -11.07 6.25
C ASN A 218 -4.90 -10.45 6.95
N PHE A 219 -3.81 -11.21 6.93
CA PHE A 219 -2.52 -10.82 7.45
C PHE A 219 -1.46 -10.85 6.35
N SER A 220 -0.63 -9.82 6.32
CA SER A 220 0.47 -9.76 5.38
C SER A 220 1.68 -9.03 5.97
N ILE A 221 2.84 -9.33 5.40
CA ILE A 221 4.09 -8.65 5.68
C ILE A 221 4.55 -7.96 4.40
N ILE A 222 4.81 -6.65 4.47
CA ILE A 222 5.43 -5.93 3.36
C ILE A 222 6.91 -5.74 3.67
N LEU A 223 7.74 -6.22 2.75
CA LEU A 223 9.18 -6.04 2.76
C LEU A 223 9.55 -4.92 1.80
N GLY A 224 10.26 -3.93 2.28
CA GLY A 224 10.73 -2.78 1.49
C GLY A 224 12.18 -2.42 1.77
N GLY A 225 12.71 -1.48 0.99
CA GLY A 225 13.98 -0.85 1.22
C GLY A 225 13.82 0.63 1.56
N VAL A 226 14.75 1.17 2.35
CA VAL A 226 14.81 2.61 2.62
C VAL A 226 15.93 3.21 1.78
N ARG A 227 15.59 4.17 0.92
CA ARG A 227 16.57 4.81 0.03
C ARG A 227 17.61 5.61 0.80
N ASN A 228 18.87 5.45 0.39
CA ASN A 228 20.00 6.18 0.99
C ASN A 228 19.86 7.70 0.83
N SER A 229 19.32 8.16 -0.32
CA SER A 229 19.28 9.57 -0.70
C SER A 229 18.25 10.42 0.03
N ASN A 230 17.07 9.88 0.32
CA ASN A 230 15.94 10.66 0.85
C ASN A 230 15.17 9.97 1.98
N GLN A 231 15.67 8.82 2.47
CA GLN A 231 15.05 8.01 3.52
C GLN A 231 13.62 7.54 3.20
N GLN A 232 13.27 7.51 1.91
CA GLN A 232 11.97 7.05 1.46
C GLN A 232 11.92 5.53 1.44
N VAL A 233 10.83 4.98 1.94
CA VAL A 233 10.56 3.53 1.90
C VAL A 233 10.02 3.16 0.53
N PHE A 234 10.59 2.13 -0.07
CA PHE A 234 10.14 1.54 -1.32
C PHE A 234 9.73 0.10 -1.08
N PRO A 235 8.45 -0.29 -1.30
CA PRO A 235 7.99 -1.66 -1.10
C PRO A 235 8.42 -2.54 -2.28
N PHE A 236 8.95 -3.73 -1.98
CA PHE A 236 9.34 -4.71 -2.98
C PHE A 236 8.42 -5.90 -3.02
N PHE A 237 8.12 -6.46 -1.85
CA PHE A 237 7.40 -7.72 -1.74
C PHE A 237 6.26 -7.62 -0.73
N ARG A 238 5.14 -8.24 -1.05
CA ARG A 238 4.09 -8.58 -0.09
C ARG A 238 4.13 -10.09 0.13
N ILE A 239 4.23 -10.49 1.37
CA ILE A 239 4.18 -11.88 1.80
C ILE A 239 2.83 -12.08 2.49
N ARG A 240 1.96 -12.88 1.90
CA ARG A 240 0.72 -13.30 2.54
C ARG A 240 1.02 -14.56 3.35
N THR A 241 0.70 -14.53 4.63
CA THR A 241 0.96 -15.62 5.55
C THR A 241 -0.14 -15.69 6.61
N LYS A 242 -0.10 -16.73 7.41
CA LYS A 242 -0.97 -16.85 8.59
C LYS A 242 -0.53 -15.90 9.68
N ASP A 243 -1.47 -15.42 10.47
CA ASP A 243 -1.20 -14.61 11.66
C ASP A 243 -0.92 -15.52 12.87
N ASP A 244 0.12 -16.37 12.75
CA ASP A 244 0.50 -17.43 13.70
C ASP A 244 1.66 -17.07 14.62
N GLY A 245 2.27 -15.88 14.44
CA GLY A 245 3.25 -15.29 15.35
C GLY A 245 4.70 -15.38 14.92
N SER A 246 5.05 -16.07 13.82
CA SER A 246 6.44 -16.14 13.36
C SER A 246 6.58 -16.38 11.87
N LEU A 247 7.68 -15.86 11.30
CA LEU A 247 8.06 -16.11 9.91
C LEU A 247 9.57 -15.97 9.75
N VAL A 248 10.16 -16.82 8.92
CA VAL A 248 11.52 -16.65 8.45
C VAL A 248 11.50 -16.24 6.98
N ILE A 249 12.06 -15.07 6.67
CA ILE A 249 12.26 -14.62 5.28
C ILE A 249 13.65 -15.05 4.85
N PRO A 250 13.75 -15.94 3.85
CA PRO A 250 15.02 -16.51 3.39
C PRO A 250 15.84 -15.47 2.60
N ASN A 251 17.15 -15.75 2.46
CA ASN A 251 18.04 -14.91 1.66
C ASN A 251 17.65 -14.81 0.19
N SER A 252 17.02 -15.82 -0.38
CA SER A 252 16.52 -15.81 -1.76
C SER A 252 15.61 -14.61 -2.07
N ILE A 253 14.79 -14.20 -1.10
CA ILE A 253 13.95 -13.00 -1.19
C ILE A 253 14.76 -11.73 -0.90
N LEU A 254 15.52 -11.71 0.20
CA LEU A 254 16.25 -10.51 0.68
C LEU A 254 17.36 -10.06 -0.27
N LYS A 255 18.01 -10.98 -1.01
CA LYS A 255 19.04 -10.66 -2.00
C LYS A 255 18.53 -9.81 -3.18
N ASN A 256 17.21 -9.83 -3.43
CA ASN A 256 16.60 -9.06 -4.52
C ASN A 256 16.41 -7.57 -4.18
N ILE A 257 16.72 -7.15 -2.95
CA ILE A 257 16.75 -5.72 -2.58
C ILE A 257 18.12 -5.15 -2.98
N PRO A 258 18.17 -4.17 -3.91
CA PRO A 258 19.43 -3.57 -4.38
C PRO A 258 20.16 -2.79 -3.27
N ARG A 259 21.23 -3.37 -2.73
CA ARG A 259 21.98 -2.80 -1.58
C ARG A 259 22.75 -1.52 -1.91
N ASP A 260 23.05 -1.29 -3.18
CA ASP A 260 23.67 -0.05 -3.68
C ASP A 260 22.75 1.17 -3.53
N ARG A 261 21.43 0.95 -3.55
CA ARG A 261 20.39 2.00 -3.44
C ARG A 261 19.72 2.06 -2.08
N PHE A 262 19.74 0.98 -1.31
CA PHE A 262 19.02 0.80 -0.05
C PHE A 262 19.95 0.26 1.04
N ASN A 263 20.18 1.03 2.09
CA ASN A 263 21.02 0.64 3.23
C ASN A 263 20.22 0.09 4.42
N LYS A 264 18.91 0.29 4.43
CA LYS A 264 18.01 -0.21 5.46
C LYS A 264 16.87 -0.99 4.82
N ILE A 265 16.34 -1.96 5.55
CA ILE A 265 15.14 -2.72 5.21
C ILE A 265 13.99 -2.21 6.07
N SER A 266 12.82 -2.04 5.46
CA SER A 266 11.56 -1.84 6.17
C SER A 266 10.73 -3.12 6.14
N ILE A 267 10.21 -3.52 7.29
CA ILE A 267 9.31 -4.67 7.43
C ILE A 267 8.03 -4.18 8.11
N SER A 268 6.92 -4.29 7.40
CA SER A 268 5.61 -3.89 7.90
C SER A 268 4.73 -5.10 8.12
N PHE A 269 4.30 -5.31 9.36
CA PHE A 269 3.29 -6.29 9.76
C PHE A 269 1.93 -5.65 9.64
N ILE A 270 0.99 -6.25 8.92
CA ILE A 270 -0.32 -5.65 8.62
C ILE A 270 -1.43 -6.64 8.93
N ARG A 271 -2.26 -6.32 9.92
CA ARG A 271 -3.58 -6.93 10.15
C ARG A 271 -4.62 -6.06 9.53
N LYS A 272 -5.48 -6.64 8.71
CA LYS A 272 -6.48 -5.92 7.95
C LYS A 272 -7.85 -6.55 8.08
N TYR A 273 -8.86 -5.71 8.36
CA TYR A 273 -10.27 -6.04 8.16
C TYR A 273 -10.79 -5.18 7.02
N ASP A 274 -11.40 -5.81 6.04
CA ASP A 274 -11.99 -5.11 4.90
C ASP A 274 -13.36 -5.68 4.57
N LYS A 275 -14.20 -4.81 4.07
CA LYS A 275 -15.56 -5.16 3.61
C LYS A 275 -15.99 -4.25 2.48
N LEU A 276 -16.87 -4.78 1.63
CA LEU A 276 -17.69 -3.98 0.73
C LEU A 276 -19.00 -3.61 1.42
N THR A 277 -19.41 -2.38 1.26
CA THR A 277 -20.68 -1.86 1.74
C THR A 277 -21.24 -0.84 0.74
N GLN A 278 -22.36 -0.23 1.04
CA GLN A 278 -22.94 0.81 0.20
C GLN A 278 -23.09 2.11 0.99
N LEU A 279 -22.84 3.22 0.32
CA LEU A 279 -23.09 4.57 0.78
C LEU A 279 -23.99 5.24 -0.25
N GLN A 280 -25.26 5.49 0.09
CA GLN A 280 -26.25 6.10 -0.81
C GLN A 280 -26.28 5.46 -2.22
N ASN A 281 -26.41 4.14 -2.31
CA ASN A 281 -26.39 3.36 -3.55
C ASN A 281 -25.05 3.32 -4.31
N THR A 282 -23.99 3.84 -3.74
CA THR A 282 -22.64 3.75 -4.31
C THR A 282 -21.84 2.69 -3.56
N GLU A 283 -21.18 1.80 -4.28
CA GLU A 283 -20.31 0.80 -3.69
C GLU A 283 -19.11 1.45 -2.99
N LEU A 284 -18.85 1.01 -1.77
CA LEU A 284 -17.82 1.55 -0.90
C LEU A 284 -16.94 0.43 -0.37
N TYR A 285 -15.63 0.55 -0.61
CA TYR A 285 -14.64 -0.31 0.02
C TYR A 285 -14.17 0.29 1.34
N VAL A 286 -14.30 -0.47 2.42
CA VAL A 286 -13.90 -0.05 3.77
C VAL A 286 -12.78 -0.95 4.24
N SER A 287 -11.67 -0.35 4.68
CA SER A 287 -10.51 -1.04 5.24
C SER A 287 -10.13 -0.46 6.59
N SER A 288 -9.89 -1.34 7.55
CA SER A 288 -9.37 -1.00 8.87
C SER A 288 -8.10 -1.79 9.13
N GLN A 289 -7.02 -1.12 9.58
CA GLN A 289 -5.70 -1.74 9.63
C GLN A 289 -4.95 -1.41 10.93
N SER A 290 -4.28 -2.42 11.46
CA SER A 290 -3.24 -2.28 12.47
C SER A 290 -1.90 -2.60 11.82
N ILE A 291 -0.96 -1.65 11.87
CA ILE A 291 0.30 -1.73 11.15
C ILE A 291 1.45 -1.50 12.13
N HIS A 292 2.48 -2.36 12.09
CA HIS A 292 3.75 -2.08 12.71
C HIS A 292 4.87 -2.15 11.67
N THR A 293 5.46 -1.02 11.36
CA THR A 293 6.61 -0.92 10.46
C THR A 293 7.90 -0.77 11.26
N ILE A 294 8.85 -1.65 11.02
CA ILE A 294 10.17 -1.63 11.65
C ILE A 294 11.22 -1.40 10.55
N ILE A 295 12.07 -0.40 10.76
CA ILE A 295 13.19 -0.09 9.88
C ILE A 295 14.47 -0.57 10.58
N VAL A 296 15.21 -1.45 9.92
CA VAL A 296 16.46 -2.04 10.40
C VAL A 296 17.60 -1.83 9.41
N GLU A 297 18.81 -1.64 9.90
CA GLU A 297 20.00 -1.58 9.07
C GLU A 297 20.37 -2.95 8.53
N ILE A 298 20.86 -3.01 7.31
CA ILE A 298 21.39 -4.24 6.71
C ILE A 298 22.78 -4.49 7.33
N PRO A 299 22.99 -5.63 8.00
CA PRO A 299 24.26 -5.92 8.71
C PRO A 299 25.42 -6.18 7.74
#